data_02a08b7b9a2d28038069a224108b9407
#
_entry.id   02a08b7b9a2d28038069a224108b9407
#
_cell.length_a   1.000
_cell.length_b   1.000
_cell.length_c   1.000
_cell.angle_alpha   90.00
_cell.angle_beta   90.00
_cell.angle_gamma   90.00
#
_symmetry.space_group_name_H-M   'P 1'
#
loop_
_entity.id
_entity.type
_entity.pdbx_description
1 polymer ?
#
loop_
_entity_poly.entity_id
_entity_poly.type
_entity_poly.pdbx_seq_one_letter_code
_entity_poly.pdbx_strand_id
1 'polypeptide(L)'
;STTKAGGPSYLLGLGEVVPTADRNHEDAYQGHHDLAATLDARVSALYDAVRTHLDRRDMTELRRALVADAEAWEAQYGTGRDVTGLAWERNLLRYRPTPVVVRAAGGTHPADLVRVVAAGVRAGAFVSLSVADRLPTELAGALAAAGVDVDVEAPGVWSARLADLASSKALGLRVRVLGPREETAVS
;
A
#
# COMPACT_ATOMS: atom_id res chain seq x y z
N SER A 1 -21.74 -1.23 34.08
CA SER A 1 -20.92 -1.17 32.88
C SER A 1 -21.55 -2.04 31.82
N THR A 2 -22.13 -1.41 30.78
CA THR A 2 -22.89 -2.09 29.73
C THR A 2 -22.17 -2.04 28.38
N THR A 3 -20.86 -2.17 28.37
CA THR A 3 -20.10 -2.23 27.10
C THR A 3 -20.24 -3.64 26.55
N LYS A 4 -21.07 -3.82 25.53
CA LYS A 4 -21.16 -5.09 24.79
C LYS A 4 -19.88 -5.29 24.00
N ALA A 5 -19.29 -6.47 24.08
CA ALA A 5 -18.18 -6.86 23.25
C ALA A 5 -18.57 -6.69 21.76
N GLY A 6 -17.77 -5.92 21.00
CA GLY A 6 -18.02 -5.66 19.58
C GLY A 6 -18.75 -4.34 19.26
N GLY A 7 -19.04 -3.48 20.23
CA GLY A 7 -19.58 -2.14 19.97
C GLY A 7 -18.51 -1.15 19.50
N PRO A 8 -18.89 -0.05 18.78
CA PRO A 8 -17.95 0.98 18.32
C PRO A 8 -17.07 1.58 19.42
N SER A 9 -17.60 1.67 20.64
CA SER A 9 -16.89 2.17 21.83
C SER A 9 -15.78 1.23 22.33
N TYR A 10 -15.83 -0.05 21.98
CA TYR A 10 -14.79 -1.01 22.33
C TYR A 10 -13.46 -0.72 21.57
N LEU A 11 -13.56 -0.33 20.33
CA LEU A 11 -12.38 0.04 19.52
C LEU A 11 -11.79 1.39 19.95
N LEU A 12 -12.63 2.33 20.39
CA LEU A 12 -12.19 3.64 20.86
C LEU A 12 -11.45 3.57 22.21
N GLY A 13 -11.77 2.59 23.05
CA GLY A 13 -11.09 2.38 24.33
C GLY A 13 -9.75 1.63 24.24
N LEU A 14 -9.43 1.06 23.07
CA LEU A 14 -8.17 0.32 22.81
C LEU A 14 -7.12 1.16 22.07
N GLY A 15 -7.50 2.34 21.59
CA GLY A 15 -6.60 3.25 20.90
C GLY A 15 -5.91 4.19 21.88
N GLU A 16 -4.68 3.91 22.27
CA GLU A 16 -3.80 4.94 22.79
C GLU A 16 -3.42 5.85 21.63
N VAL A 17 -3.75 7.15 21.73
CA VAL A 17 -3.24 8.14 20.79
C VAL A 17 -1.75 8.28 21.08
N VAL A 18 -0.94 7.55 20.32
CA VAL A 18 0.50 7.78 20.32
C VAL A 18 0.73 9.15 19.69
N PRO A 19 1.24 10.15 20.44
CA PRO A 19 1.61 11.43 19.84
C PRO A 19 2.52 11.15 18.67
N THR A 20 2.23 11.76 17.52
CA THR A 20 3.12 11.71 16.36
C THR A 20 4.45 12.28 16.85
N ALA A 21 5.44 11.42 17.09
CA ALA A 21 6.76 11.85 17.47
C ALA A 21 7.24 12.90 16.48
N ASP A 22 7.75 13.99 17.01
CA ASP A 22 8.27 15.12 16.26
C ASP A 22 9.05 14.65 15.03
N ARG A 23 8.77 15.23 13.87
CA ARG A 23 9.37 14.88 12.57
C ARG A 23 10.88 15.19 12.49
N ASN A 24 11.54 15.41 13.61
CA ASN A 24 12.97 15.68 13.70
C ASN A 24 13.84 14.41 13.77
N HIS A 25 13.33 13.25 13.39
CA HIS A 25 14.11 12.04 13.16
C HIS A 25 14.78 12.00 11.77
N GLU A 26 15.17 13.16 11.23
CA GLU A 26 15.95 13.18 9.99
C GLU A 26 17.31 12.50 10.10
N ASP A 27 17.90 12.45 11.30
CA ASP A 27 19.25 11.92 11.52
C ASP A 27 19.34 10.42 11.86
N ALA A 28 18.25 9.78 12.23
CA ALA A 28 18.27 8.37 12.64
C ALA A 28 18.22 7.36 11.47
N TYR A 29 17.93 7.81 10.25
CA TYR A 29 17.79 6.97 9.06
C TYR A 29 18.97 7.05 8.07
N GLN A 30 20.14 7.51 8.51
CA GLN A 30 21.36 7.49 7.67
C GLN A 30 22.03 6.10 7.60
N GLY A 31 21.41 5.06 8.14
CA GLY A 31 21.83 3.70 7.87
C GLY A 31 21.56 3.38 6.38
N HIS A 32 22.63 3.09 5.64
CA HIS A 32 22.53 2.43 4.33
C HIS A 32 21.96 1.02 4.54
N HIS A 33 20.66 0.93 4.84
CA HIS A 33 19.96 -0.35 4.72
C HIS A 33 20.01 -0.75 3.25
N ASP A 34 20.66 -1.85 2.99
CA ASP A 34 20.66 -2.44 1.66
C ASP A 34 19.19 -2.74 1.32
N LEU A 35 18.63 -1.97 0.38
CA LEU A 35 17.24 -2.15 -0.05
C LEU A 35 16.97 -3.58 -0.48
N ALA A 36 17.96 -4.22 -1.13
CA ALA A 36 17.84 -5.58 -1.60
C ALA A 36 17.72 -6.60 -0.44
N ALA A 37 18.27 -6.29 0.74
CA ALA A 37 18.16 -7.14 1.92
C ALA A 37 16.83 -6.94 2.68
N THR A 38 16.20 -5.78 2.55
CA THR A 38 14.99 -5.42 3.31
C THR A 38 13.71 -5.60 2.50
N LEU A 39 13.76 -5.35 1.19
CA LEU A 39 12.59 -5.40 0.33
C LEU A 39 12.42 -6.77 -0.36
N ASP A 40 11.18 -7.16 -0.58
CA ASP A 40 10.83 -8.22 -1.54
C ASP A 40 11.40 -7.84 -2.92
N ALA A 41 11.97 -8.81 -3.64
CA ALA A 41 12.63 -8.57 -4.92
C ALA A 41 11.73 -7.88 -5.96
N ARG A 42 10.42 -8.18 -5.95
CA ARG A 42 9.44 -7.54 -6.84
C ARG A 42 9.25 -6.07 -6.47
N VAL A 43 9.20 -5.76 -5.17
CA VAL A 43 9.07 -4.38 -4.67
C VAL A 43 10.34 -3.58 -4.99
N SER A 44 11.52 -4.19 -4.83
CA SER A 44 12.79 -3.57 -5.23
C SER A 44 12.82 -3.24 -6.73
N ALA A 45 12.39 -4.16 -7.58
CA ALA A 45 12.31 -3.94 -9.02
C ALA A 45 11.34 -2.80 -9.40
N LEU A 46 10.20 -2.68 -8.72
CA LEU A 46 9.28 -1.55 -8.91
C LEU A 46 9.93 -0.21 -8.53
N TYR A 47 10.67 -0.17 -7.41
CA TYR A 47 11.40 1.03 -7.01
C TYR A 47 12.48 1.40 -8.04
N ASP A 48 13.27 0.44 -8.49
CA ASP A 48 14.32 0.67 -9.49
C ASP A 48 13.76 1.18 -10.83
N ALA A 49 12.61 0.66 -11.25
CA ALA A 49 11.96 1.07 -12.48
C ALA A 49 11.39 2.50 -12.42
N VAL A 50 10.96 2.97 -11.24
CA VAL A 50 10.33 4.29 -11.10
C VAL A 50 11.34 5.39 -10.75
N ARG A 51 12.46 5.06 -10.10
CA ARG A 51 13.41 6.05 -9.57
C ARG A 51 13.95 7.04 -10.58
N THR A 52 14.05 6.65 -11.85
CA THR A 52 14.53 7.54 -12.94
C THR A 52 13.51 8.62 -13.33
N HIS A 53 12.26 8.48 -12.85
CA HIS A 53 11.14 9.40 -13.07
C HIS A 53 10.82 10.25 -11.83
N LEU A 54 11.64 10.14 -10.78
CA LEU A 54 11.45 10.84 -9.51
C LEU A 54 12.59 11.83 -9.26
N ASP A 55 12.27 12.91 -8.58
CA ASP A 55 13.29 13.77 -8.00
C ASP A 55 13.94 13.12 -6.76
N ARG A 56 14.98 13.76 -6.22
CA ARG A 56 15.73 13.24 -5.06
C ARG A 56 14.84 13.11 -3.81
N ARG A 57 13.94 14.03 -3.60
CA ARG A 57 13.05 14.05 -2.43
C ARG A 57 12.07 12.88 -2.52
N ASP A 58 11.38 12.77 -3.64
CA ASP A 58 10.40 11.70 -3.86
C ASP A 58 11.04 10.30 -3.82
N MET A 59 12.26 10.16 -4.36
CA MET A 59 13.03 8.90 -4.22
C MET A 59 13.28 8.56 -2.75
N THR A 60 13.69 9.55 -1.95
CA THR A 60 13.99 9.34 -0.53
C THR A 60 12.73 9.00 0.25
N GLU A 61 11.64 9.71 0.00
CA GLU A 61 10.35 9.48 0.64
C GLU A 61 9.77 8.11 0.28
N LEU A 62 9.80 7.74 -1.01
CA LEU A 62 9.35 6.43 -1.45
C LEU A 62 10.17 5.31 -0.82
N ARG A 63 11.50 5.44 -0.81
CA ARG A 63 12.39 4.46 -0.20
C ARG A 63 12.05 4.25 1.29
N ARG A 64 11.91 5.34 2.05
CA ARG A 64 11.52 5.28 3.48
C ARG A 64 10.19 4.56 3.67
N ALA A 65 9.20 4.91 2.85
CA ALA A 65 7.88 4.30 2.92
C ALA A 65 7.93 2.78 2.65
N LEU A 66 8.66 2.34 1.61
CA LEU A 66 8.78 0.93 1.27
C LEU A 66 9.50 0.13 2.36
N VAL A 67 10.54 0.70 3.00
CA VAL A 67 11.22 0.06 4.12
C VAL A 67 10.29 -0.03 5.34
N ALA A 68 9.62 1.06 5.70
CA ALA A 68 8.68 1.06 6.83
C ALA A 68 7.52 0.07 6.63
N ASP A 69 6.98 -0.02 5.40
CA ASP A 69 5.94 -0.99 5.04
C ASP A 69 6.48 -2.44 5.15
N ALA A 70 7.77 -2.65 4.80
CA ALA A 70 8.43 -3.94 4.95
C ALA A 70 8.57 -4.35 6.41
N GLU A 71 9.07 -3.46 7.25
CA GLU A 71 9.23 -3.68 8.69
C GLU A 71 7.89 -3.93 9.37
N ALA A 72 6.88 -3.14 9.04
CA ALA A 72 5.52 -3.33 9.57
C ALA A 72 4.92 -4.68 9.16
N TRP A 73 5.19 -5.12 7.93
CA TRP A 73 4.75 -6.44 7.47
C TRP A 73 5.39 -7.56 8.27
N GLU A 74 6.71 -7.56 8.44
CA GLU A 74 7.43 -8.57 9.20
C GLU A 74 7.03 -8.58 10.68
N ALA A 75 6.90 -7.40 11.28
CA ALA A 75 6.60 -7.27 12.70
C ALA A 75 5.13 -7.59 13.05
N GLN A 76 4.20 -7.32 12.14
CA GLN A 76 2.78 -7.35 12.50
C GLN A 76 1.88 -8.05 11.49
N TYR A 77 1.91 -7.65 10.21
CA TYR A 77 0.85 -8.03 9.26
C TYR A 77 1.10 -9.37 8.59
N GLY A 78 2.35 -9.77 8.39
CA GLY A 78 2.75 -11.03 7.74
C GLY A 78 2.68 -12.25 8.67
N THR A 79 2.52 -12.05 9.97
CA THR A 79 2.57 -13.13 10.98
C THR A 79 1.21 -13.38 11.63
N GLY A 80 0.95 -14.64 11.98
CA GLY A 80 -0.18 -14.99 12.83
C GLY A 80 0.15 -14.74 14.29
N ARG A 81 -0.70 -14.03 15.00
CA ARG A 81 -0.50 -13.68 16.42
C ARG A 81 -1.56 -14.34 17.28
N ASP A 82 -1.14 -15.04 18.33
CA ASP A 82 -2.07 -15.47 19.38
C ASP A 82 -2.35 -14.28 20.28
N VAL A 83 -3.55 -13.73 20.17
CA VAL A 83 -3.95 -12.52 20.90
C VAL A 83 -4.46 -12.80 22.31
N THR A 84 -4.73 -14.06 22.64
CA THR A 84 -5.29 -14.44 23.95
C THR A 84 -4.27 -15.05 24.90
N GLY A 85 -3.26 -15.74 24.39
CA GLY A 85 -2.21 -16.39 25.20
C GLY A 85 -2.75 -17.44 26.19
N LEU A 86 -3.89 -18.07 25.89
CA LEU A 86 -4.50 -19.04 26.77
C LEU A 86 -3.75 -20.38 26.73
N ALA A 87 -3.56 -21.00 27.90
CA ALA A 87 -2.80 -22.26 27.99
C ALA A 87 -3.44 -23.44 27.22
N TRP A 88 -4.76 -23.43 27.08
CA TRP A 88 -5.55 -24.54 26.53
C TRP A 88 -6.18 -24.23 25.15
N GLU A 89 -6.06 -22.98 24.68
CA GLU A 89 -6.69 -22.53 23.45
C GLU A 89 -5.74 -21.60 22.70
N ARG A 90 -5.69 -21.74 21.36
CA ARG A 90 -4.86 -20.91 20.51
C ARG A 90 -5.71 -20.11 19.53
N ASN A 91 -5.82 -18.81 19.78
CA ASN A 91 -6.61 -17.87 18.97
C ASN A 91 -5.70 -17.06 18.06
N LEU A 92 -5.54 -17.50 16.80
CA LEU A 92 -4.65 -16.85 15.84
C LEU A 92 -5.38 -15.77 15.04
N LEU A 93 -5.00 -14.53 15.25
CA LEU A 93 -5.33 -13.42 14.35
C LEU A 93 -4.35 -13.44 13.16
N ARG A 94 -4.91 -13.44 11.95
CA ARG A 94 -4.13 -13.35 10.69
C ARG A 94 -4.74 -12.32 9.78
N TYR A 95 -3.89 -11.57 9.10
CA TYR A 95 -4.30 -10.78 7.94
C TYR A 95 -4.25 -11.66 6.69
N ARG A 96 -5.26 -11.54 5.83
CA ARG A 96 -5.32 -12.25 4.56
C ARG A 96 -5.27 -11.23 3.42
N PRO A 97 -4.53 -11.52 2.35
CA PRO A 97 -4.54 -10.68 1.17
C PRO A 97 -5.96 -10.61 0.60
N THR A 98 -6.34 -9.42 0.17
CA THR A 98 -7.63 -9.14 -0.45
C THR A 98 -7.36 -8.57 -1.84
N PRO A 99 -8.09 -9.02 -2.88
CA PRO A 99 -7.95 -8.44 -4.22
C PRO A 99 -8.14 -6.92 -4.20
N VAL A 100 -7.30 -6.21 -4.91
CA VAL A 100 -7.36 -4.75 -5.00
C VAL A 100 -7.31 -4.29 -6.45
N VAL A 101 -8.21 -3.39 -6.80
CA VAL A 101 -8.16 -2.63 -8.04
C VAL A 101 -7.63 -1.24 -7.69
N VAL A 102 -6.52 -0.85 -8.32
CA VAL A 102 -5.94 0.47 -8.18
C VAL A 102 -6.25 1.28 -9.43
N ARG A 103 -6.87 2.44 -9.27
CA ARG A 103 -7.06 3.40 -10.35
C ARG A 103 -6.07 4.54 -10.19
N ALA A 104 -5.17 4.72 -11.15
CA ALA A 104 -4.35 5.90 -11.31
C ALA A 104 -5.00 6.85 -12.33
N ALA A 105 -5.61 7.93 -11.85
CA ALA A 105 -6.16 8.97 -12.69
C ALA A 105 -5.05 9.78 -13.36
N GLY A 106 -5.39 10.60 -14.36
CA GLY A 106 -4.43 11.50 -15.01
C GLY A 106 -3.71 12.38 -13.99
N GLY A 107 -2.41 12.55 -14.14
CA GLY A 107 -1.57 13.34 -13.22
C GLY A 107 -1.22 12.62 -11.90
N THR A 108 -1.56 11.33 -11.75
CA THR A 108 -1.11 10.55 -10.58
C THR A 108 0.41 10.52 -10.52
N HIS A 109 0.96 10.87 -9.34
CA HIS A 109 2.40 10.89 -9.13
C HIS A 109 2.97 9.46 -9.12
N PRO A 110 4.07 9.16 -9.85
CA PRO A 110 4.61 7.81 -9.97
C PRO A 110 5.01 7.16 -8.64
N ALA A 111 5.52 7.94 -7.68
CA ALA A 111 5.87 7.42 -6.36
C ALA A 111 4.64 6.92 -5.58
N ASP A 112 3.52 7.63 -5.68
CA ASP A 112 2.27 7.25 -4.99
C ASP A 112 1.69 5.98 -5.60
N LEU A 113 1.74 5.86 -6.93
CA LEU A 113 1.34 4.65 -7.63
C LEU A 113 2.17 3.44 -7.17
N VAL A 114 3.50 3.57 -7.23
CA VAL A 114 4.39 2.46 -6.86
C VAL A 114 4.21 2.09 -5.40
N ARG A 115 4.07 3.05 -4.48
CA ARG A 115 3.85 2.77 -3.06
C ARG A 115 2.60 1.91 -2.82
N VAL A 116 1.47 2.30 -3.42
CA VAL A 116 0.21 1.57 -3.23
C VAL A 116 0.26 0.17 -3.85
N VAL A 117 0.83 0.04 -5.05
CA VAL A 117 0.98 -1.26 -5.72
C VAL A 117 1.94 -2.16 -4.95
N ALA A 118 3.09 -1.62 -4.51
CA ALA A 118 4.08 -2.36 -3.74
C ALA A 118 3.52 -2.95 -2.44
N ALA A 119 2.65 -2.21 -1.75
CA ALA A 119 1.97 -2.71 -0.56
C ALA A 119 1.09 -3.93 -0.89
N GLY A 120 0.35 -3.90 -2.00
CA GLY A 120 -0.44 -5.04 -2.47
C GLY A 120 0.41 -6.24 -2.86
N VAL A 121 1.48 -6.02 -3.63
CA VAL A 121 2.45 -7.06 -4.05
C VAL A 121 3.09 -7.72 -2.83
N ARG A 122 3.54 -6.93 -1.85
CA ARG A 122 4.13 -7.46 -0.61
C ARG A 122 3.13 -8.29 0.19
N ALA A 123 1.89 -7.85 0.26
CA ALA A 123 0.84 -8.59 0.95
C ALA A 123 0.42 -9.88 0.23
N GLY A 124 0.94 -10.14 -0.97
CA GLY A 124 0.51 -11.27 -1.79
C GLY A 124 -0.92 -11.11 -2.33
N ALA A 125 -1.42 -9.89 -2.43
CA ALA A 125 -2.73 -9.60 -2.99
C ALA A 125 -2.72 -9.72 -4.52
N PHE A 126 -3.85 -10.12 -5.09
CA PHE A 126 -4.09 -9.91 -6.51
C PHE A 126 -4.29 -8.40 -6.76
N VAL A 127 -3.43 -7.80 -7.57
CA VAL A 127 -3.46 -6.37 -7.89
C VAL A 127 -3.80 -6.20 -9.37
N SER A 128 -4.89 -5.50 -9.66
CA SER A 128 -5.24 -5.02 -11.00
C SER A 128 -5.11 -3.49 -11.01
N LEU A 129 -4.36 -2.98 -11.97
CA LEU A 129 -4.06 -1.56 -12.11
C LEU A 129 -4.72 -0.99 -13.36
N SER A 130 -5.59 0.00 -13.17
CA SER A 130 -6.16 0.80 -14.25
C SER A 130 -5.46 2.16 -14.27
N VAL A 131 -4.86 2.53 -15.40
CA VAL A 131 -4.15 3.82 -15.56
C VAL A 131 -4.84 4.67 -16.61
N ALA A 132 -4.90 5.99 -16.40
CA ALA A 132 -5.43 6.91 -17.39
C ALA A 132 -4.46 7.11 -18.56
N ASP A 133 -3.17 7.12 -18.25
CA ASP A 133 -2.08 7.38 -19.19
C ASP A 133 -1.14 6.17 -19.26
N ARG A 134 -0.50 5.98 -20.41
CA ARG A 134 0.47 4.91 -20.61
C ARG A 134 1.68 5.09 -19.68
N LEU A 135 2.04 4.03 -18.99
CA LEU A 135 3.22 4.03 -18.10
C LEU A 135 4.54 3.94 -18.90
N PRO A 136 5.66 4.40 -18.31
CA PRO A 136 7.00 4.13 -18.81
C PRO A 136 7.22 2.62 -18.99
N THR A 137 7.97 2.26 -20.03
CA THR A 137 8.18 0.85 -20.43
C THR A 137 8.81 0.02 -19.30
N GLU A 138 9.79 0.57 -18.62
CA GLU A 138 10.50 -0.07 -17.51
C GLU A 138 9.55 -0.35 -16.35
N LEU A 139 8.70 0.62 -16.00
CA LEU A 139 7.72 0.46 -14.93
C LEU A 139 6.63 -0.55 -15.31
N ALA A 140 6.14 -0.50 -16.55
CA ALA A 140 5.17 -1.48 -17.04
C ALA A 140 5.74 -2.90 -17.02
N GLY A 141 7.02 -3.07 -17.41
CA GLY A 141 7.72 -4.35 -17.35
C GLY A 141 7.88 -4.87 -15.91
N ALA A 142 8.25 -4.01 -14.97
CA ALA A 142 8.39 -4.37 -13.56
C ALA A 142 7.04 -4.74 -12.92
N LEU A 143 5.97 -4.04 -13.27
CA LEU A 143 4.60 -4.36 -12.82
C LEU A 143 4.16 -5.74 -13.32
N ALA A 144 4.35 -6.02 -14.60
CA ALA A 144 4.04 -7.33 -15.18
C ALA A 144 4.85 -8.45 -14.53
N ALA A 145 6.15 -8.25 -14.29
CA ALA A 145 7.01 -9.20 -13.59
C ALA A 145 6.59 -9.41 -12.13
N ALA A 146 6.00 -8.41 -11.50
CA ALA A 146 5.42 -8.51 -10.16
C ALA A 146 4.04 -9.18 -10.12
N GLY A 147 3.48 -9.56 -11.27
CA GLY A 147 2.16 -10.18 -11.38
C GLY A 147 1.01 -9.19 -11.28
N VAL A 148 1.23 -7.94 -11.65
CA VAL A 148 0.21 -6.88 -11.68
C VAL A 148 -0.35 -6.77 -13.08
N ASP A 149 -1.67 -6.95 -13.21
CA ASP A 149 -2.38 -6.71 -14.47
C ASP A 149 -2.58 -5.21 -14.68
N VAL A 150 -2.18 -4.69 -15.85
CA VAL A 150 -2.23 -3.25 -16.14
C VAL A 150 -3.11 -2.99 -17.37
N ASP A 151 -4.16 -2.21 -17.15
CA ASP A 151 -5.09 -1.75 -18.19
C ASP A 151 -4.96 -0.22 -18.37
N VAL A 152 -4.84 0.23 -19.62
CA VAL A 152 -4.93 1.66 -19.96
C VAL A 152 -6.38 1.97 -20.31
N GLU A 153 -7.05 2.72 -19.45
CA GLU A 153 -8.49 2.98 -19.55
C GLU A 153 -8.81 4.47 -19.50
N ALA A 154 -9.57 4.94 -20.48
CA ALA A 154 -10.14 6.28 -20.44
C ALA A 154 -11.15 6.42 -19.25
N PRO A 155 -11.40 7.64 -18.74
CA PRO A 155 -12.28 7.84 -17.59
C PRO A 155 -13.69 7.22 -17.73
N GLY A 156 -14.28 7.26 -18.92
CA GLY A 156 -15.60 6.67 -19.18
C GLY A 156 -15.58 5.13 -19.11
N VAL A 157 -14.53 4.49 -19.62
CA VAL A 157 -14.33 3.02 -19.53
C VAL A 157 -14.17 2.60 -18.07
N TRP A 158 -13.34 3.34 -17.34
CA TRP A 158 -13.17 3.12 -15.90
C TRP A 158 -14.49 3.25 -15.12
N SER A 159 -15.30 4.29 -15.41
CA SER A 159 -16.59 4.48 -14.73
C SER A 159 -17.55 3.32 -14.97
N ALA A 160 -17.62 2.79 -16.20
CA ALA A 160 -18.41 1.60 -16.51
C ALA A 160 -17.89 0.37 -15.74
N ARG A 161 -16.59 0.12 -15.77
CA ARG A 161 -15.96 -0.98 -15.01
C ARG A 161 -16.22 -0.86 -13.50
N LEU A 162 -16.16 0.35 -12.93
CA LEU A 162 -16.44 0.56 -11.52
C LEU A 162 -17.89 0.23 -11.16
N ALA A 163 -18.85 0.57 -12.04
CA ALA A 163 -20.25 0.22 -11.86
C ALA A 163 -20.47 -1.30 -11.89
N ASP A 164 -19.79 -2.01 -12.80
CA ASP A 164 -19.82 -3.47 -12.89
C ASP A 164 -19.21 -4.12 -11.64
N LEU A 165 -18.08 -3.62 -11.17
CA LEU A 165 -17.44 -4.09 -9.93
C LEU A 165 -18.36 -3.88 -8.71
N ALA A 166 -19.04 -2.74 -8.63
CA ALA A 166 -19.96 -2.44 -7.53
C ALA A 166 -21.20 -3.36 -7.55
N SER A 167 -21.67 -3.74 -8.73
CA SER A 167 -22.82 -4.63 -8.90
C SER A 167 -22.49 -6.11 -8.70
N SER A 168 -21.25 -6.51 -8.92
CA SER A 168 -20.81 -7.92 -8.90
C SER A 168 -20.88 -8.59 -7.53
N LYS A 169 -21.12 -7.84 -6.44
CA LYS A 169 -21.11 -8.34 -5.06
C LYS A 169 -19.85 -9.14 -4.71
N ALA A 170 -18.73 -8.84 -5.38
CA ALA A 170 -17.45 -9.48 -5.11
C ALA A 170 -17.01 -9.20 -3.67
N LEU A 171 -17.20 -10.19 -2.80
CA LEU A 171 -16.87 -10.08 -1.40
C LEU A 171 -15.37 -9.83 -1.23
N GLY A 172 -15.06 -8.74 -0.55
CA GLY A 172 -13.68 -8.43 -0.17
C GLY A 172 -12.88 -7.62 -1.18
N LEU A 173 -13.38 -7.36 -2.39
CA LEU A 173 -12.67 -6.49 -3.35
C LEU A 173 -12.50 -5.08 -2.77
N ARG A 174 -11.30 -4.53 -2.94
CA ARG A 174 -10.96 -3.15 -2.56
C ARG A 174 -10.64 -2.33 -3.82
N VAL A 175 -11.15 -1.11 -3.85
CA VAL A 175 -10.78 -0.13 -4.88
C VAL A 175 -9.98 0.99 -4.22
N ARG A 176 -8.85 1.37 -4.85
CA ARG A 176 -8.03 2.51 -4.48
C ARG A 176 -7.94 3.46 -5.67
N VAL A 177 -8.30 4.71 -5.45
CA VAL A 177 -8.21 5.74 -6.48
C VAL A 177 -7.10 6.71 -6.11
N LEU A 178 -6.17 6.90 -7.02
CA LEU A 178 -5.07 7.85 -6.93
C LEU A 178 -5.32 8.97 -7.93
N GLY A 179 -5.07 10.19 -7.49
CA GLY A 179 -5.15 11.41 -8.30
C GLY A 179 -3.86 12.22 -8.24
N PRO A 180 -3.86 13.39 -8.86
CA PRO A 180 -2.74 14.32 -8.74
C PRO A 180 -2.55 14.72 -7.27
N ARG A 181 -1.31 15.00 -6.90
CA ARG A 181 -1.01 15.61 -5.59
C ARG A 181 -1.57 17.03 -5.58
N GLU A 182 -2.29 17.38 -4.51
CA GLU A 182 -2.62 18.78 -4.28
C GLU A 182 -1.33 19.53 -3.96
N GLU A 183 -1.00 20.55 -4.75
CA GLU A 183 0.08 21.48 -4.41
C GLU A 183 -0.34 22.22 -3.14
N THR A 184 0.24 21.85 -2.01
CA THR A 184 0.09 22.63 -0.79
C THR A 184 0.86 23.93 -1.02
N ALA A 185 0.14 24.98 -1.39
CA ALA A 185 0.71 26.32 -1.44
C ALA A 185 1.21 26.65 -0.03
N VAL A 186 2.52 26.57 0.15
CA VAL A 186 3.20 27.08 1.35
C VAL A 186 3.18 28.60 1.18
N SER A 187 2.23 29.24 1.89
CA SER A 187 2.17 30.70 2.04
C SER A 187 3.19 31.15 3.05
#